data_7f99e45a87dab4a772e2ad600ac74b7e
#
_entry.id   7f99e45a87dab4a772e2ad600ac74b7e
#
_cell.length_a   1.000
_cell.length_b   1.000
_cell.length_c   1.000
_cell.angle_alpha   90.00
_cell.angle_beta   90.00
_cell.angle_gamma   90.00
#
_symmetry.space_group_name_H-M   'P 1'
#
loop_
_entity.id
_entity.type
_entity.pdbx_description
1 polymer ?
#
loop_
_entity_poly.entity_id
_entity_poly.type
_entity_poly.pdbx_seq_one_letter_code
_entity_poly.pdbx_strand_id
1 'polypeptide(L)'
;MNPYPCTLLIDNGSHRAESTLSLRRIAEALGSRLEGEVHPVSLLHSTKVDPAELGGTPAQIFEPFLKKQREKGQNSFLVVPFFFGHSAAIYEYLPQRVREMSKDWPELEVRIAPSMVKLDEPGDTRVAAILGDLVMRKIEEEGLVQPAVTLVDHGTPRIAVNKVRNHVAGQLAEVLKDCVSVVVASSMERREGDEYAFNEPLLENLLGQEKFEKDVVLSMLFISPGRHAGPGGDIAEIRHEAEKKSDGLRTFASSLFATHPGVVDLLAERYAEGLSGNPIAGEVPAPDTR
;
A
#
# COMPACT_ATOMS: atom_id res chain seq x y z
N MET A 1 -27.06 -20.61 2.46
CA MET A 1 -25.63 -20.25 2.36
C MET A 1 -25.53 -19.10 1.37
N ASN A 2 -24.82 -18.04 1.72
CA ASN A 2 -24.54 -16.97 0.78
C ASN A 2 -23.64 -17.55 -0.34
N PRO A 3 -24.00 -17.50 -1.62
CA PRO A 3 -23.20 -18.04 -2.71
C PRO A 3 -21.90 -17.27 -2.94
N TYR A 4 -21.76 -16.07 -2.37
CA TYR A 4 -20.58 -15.22 -2.50
C TYR A 4 -19.62 -15.40 -1.32
N PRO A 5 -18.31 -15.34 -1.56
CA PRO A 5 -17.34 -15.39 -0.48
C PRO A 5 -17.46 -14.18 0.45
N CYS A 6 -17.14 -14.37 1.73
CA CYS A 6 -16.98 -13.26 2.66
C CYS A 6 -15.78 -12.43 2.24
N THR A 7 -15.99 -11.15 1.92
CA THR A 7 -14.95 -10.27 1.37
C THR A 7 -14.20 -9.55 2.48
N LEU A 8 -12.87 -9.65 2.44
CA LEU A 8 -11.97 -8.99 3.38
C LEU A 8 -11.07 -7.99 2.63
N LEU A 9 -11.09 -6.73 3.03
CA LEU A 9 -10.04 -5.78 2.67
C LEU A 9 -8.91 -5.91 3.68
N ILE A 10 -7.72 -6.32 3.23
CA ILE A 10 -6.62 -6.66 4.14
C ILE A 10 -5.42 -5.73 3.96
N ASP A 11 -4.96 -5.13 5.08
CA ASP A 11 -3.68 -4.46 5.22
C ASP A 11 -2.70 -5.25 6.10
N ASN A 12 -1.48 -4.74 6.24
CA ASN A 12 -0.47 -5.35 7.14
C ASN A 12 -0.83 -5.20 8.63
N GLY A 13 -1.60 -4.18 8.96
CA GLY A 13 -1.86 -3.74 10.31
C GLY A 13 -0.84 -2.75 10.85
N SER A 14 -1.27 -1.97 11.83
CA SER A 14 -0.51 -0.88 12.44
C SER A 14 -0.84 -0.75 13.93
N HIS A 15 0.09 -0.14 14.68
CA HIS A 15 -0.15 0.31 16.05
C HIS A 15 -0.81 1.71 16.12
N ARG A 16 -1.12 2.34 14.98
CA ARG A 16 -1.73 3.66 14.88
C ARG A 16 -3.20 3.54 14.54
N ALA A 17 -4.04 4.24 15.31
CA ALA A 17 -5.48 4.27 15.11
C ALA A 17 -5.88 4.76 13.71
N GLU A 18 -5.19 5.78 13.19
CA GLU A 18 -5.48 6.39 11.88
C GLU A 18 -5.38 5.37 10.73
N SER A 19 -4.45 4.40 10.82
CA SER A 19 -4.31 3.34 9.82
C SER A 19 -5.56 2.44 9.82
N THR A 20 -6.00 1.98 11.00
CA THR A 20 -7.21 1.16 11.14
C THR A 20 -8.48 1.93 10.70
N LEU A 21 -8.59 3.21 11.06
CA LEU A 21 -9.71 4.05 10.65
C LEU A 21 -9.72 4.28 9.13
N SER A 22 -8.53 4.44 8.51
CA SER A 22 -8.39 4.53 7.07
C SER A 22 -8.85 3.25 6.37
N LEU A 23 -8.41 2.07 6.85
CA LEU A 23 -8.85 0.77 6.33
C LEU A 23 -10.38 0.61 6.42
N ARG A 24 -11.01 1.02 7.52
CA ARG A 24 -12.46 0.98 7.70
C ARG A 24 -13.20 1.84 6.67
N ARG A 25 -12.75 3.08 6.47
CA ARG A 25 -13.35 4.00 5.48
C ARG A 25 -13.29 3.42 4.06
N ILE A 26 -12.15 2.85 3.68
CA ILE A 26 -12.00 2.24 2.37
C ILE A 26 -12.85 0.98 2.25
N ALA A 27 -12.93 0.14 3.28
CA ALA A 27 -13.78 -1.06 3.28
C ALA A 27 -15.27 -0.70 3.16
N GLU A 28 -15.74 0.33 3.87
CA GLU A 28 -17.10 0.85 3.78
C GLU A 28 -17.42 1.38 2.37
N ALA A 29 -16.52 2.20 1.81
CA ALA A 29 -16.67 2.74 0.47
C ALA A 29 -16.65 1.62 -0.60
N LEU A 30 -15.76 0.64 -0.46
CA LEU A 30 -15.71 -0.52 -1.33
C LEU A 30 -16.97 -1.39 -1.20
N GLY A 31 -17.47 -1.61 0.01
CA GLY A 31 -18.73 -2.30 0.26
C GLY A 31 -19.91 -1.62 -0.42
N SER A 32 -19.99 -0.30 -0.33
CA SER A 32 -21.00 0.52 -1.03
C SER A 32 -20.87 0.38 -2.55
N ARG A 33 -19.64 0.35 -3.09
CA ARG A 33 -19.38 0.21 -4.54
C ARG A 33 -19.71 -1.18 -5.07
N LEU A 34 -19.56 -2.23 -4.23
CA LEU A 34 -19.83 -3.63 -4.57
C LEU A 34 -21.27 -4.07 -4.22
N GLU A 35 -22.07 -3.19 -3.62
CA GLU A 35 -23.40 -3.52 -3.07
C GLU A 35 -23.37 -4.72 -2.11
N GLY A 36 -22.30 -4.82 -1.31
CA GLY A 36 -22.07 -5.93 -0.40
C GLY A 36 -21.19 -5.57 0.79
N GLU A 37 -21.13 -6.45 1.79
CA GLU A 37 -20.30 -6.21 2.98
C GLU A 37 -18.85 -6.50 2.68
N VAL A 38 -17.94 -5.56 3.02
CA VAL A 38 -16.49 -5.71 2.97
C VAL A 38 -15.94 -5.49 4.39
N HIS A 39 -15.25 -6.50 4.90
CA HIS A 39 -14.72 -6.47 6.25
C HIS A 39 -13.30 -5.91 6.29
N PRO A 40 -13.04 -4.82 7.06
CA PRO A 40 -11.69 -4.31 7.29
C PRO A 40 -10.96 -5.22 8.27
N VAL A 41 -9.94 -5.91 7.80
CA VAL A 41 -9.17 -6.89 8.57
C VAL A 41 -7.69 -6.65 8.37
N SER A 42 -6.90 -6.59 9.44
CA SER A 42 -5.44 -6.51 9.34
C SER A 42 -4.81 -7.89 9.44
N LEU A 43 -3.64 -8.10 8.85
CA LEU A 43 -2.89 -9.35 9.05
C LEU A 43 -2.43 -9.48 10.50
N LEU A 44 -1.82 -8.42 11.06
CA LEU A 44 -1.20 -8.40 12.37
C LEU A 44 -1.39 -7.04 13.06
N HIS A 45 -0.93 -6.92 14.28
CA HIS A 45 -0.66 -5.71 15.07
C HIS A 45 -1.85 -4.84 15.49
N SER A 46 -2.86 -4.65 14.67
CA SER A 46 -3.92 -3.65 14.90
C SER A 46 -4.74 -3.88 16.19
N THR A 47 -4.77 -5.08 16.73
CA THR A 47 -5.42 -5.38 18.03
C THR A 47 -4.74 -4.73 19.23
N LYS A 48 -3.55 -4.13 19.05
CA LYS A 48 -2.85 -3.36 20.09
C LYS A 48 -3.31 -1.90 20.16
N VAL A 49 -4.11 -1.44 19.21
CA VAL A 49 -4.73 -0.12 19.25
C VAL A 49 -5.89 -0.15 20.25
N ASP A 50 -5.96 0.85 21.12
CA ASP A 50 -7.06 0.95 22.07
C ASP A 50 -8.39 1.10 21.33
N PRO A 51 -9.40 0.27 21.62
CA PRO A 51 -10.73 0.42 21.04
C PRO A 51 -11.35 1.80 21.24
N ALA A 52 -11.02 2.50 22.31
CA ALA A 52 -11.49 3.88 22.55
C ALA A 52 -11.04 4.84 21.43
N GLU A 53 -9.83 4.68 20.89
CA GLU A 53 -9.31 5.43 19.74
C GLU A 53 -9.99 5.04 18.42
N LEU A 54 -10.68 3.92 18.40
CA LEU A 54 -11.36 3.34 17.22
C LEU A 54 -12.90 3.50 17.28
N GLY A 55 -13.41 4.41 18.12
CA GLY A 55 -14.85 4.61 18.30
C GLY A 55 -15.54 3.48 19.04
N GLY A 56 -14.82 2.78 19.93
CA GLY A 56 -15.34 1.68 20.76
C GLY A 56 -15.36 0.32 20.10
N THR A 57 -15.04 0.22 18.80
CA THR A 57 -15.01 -1.07 18.08
C THR A 57 -13.57 -1.54 17.91
N PRO A 58 -13.18 -2.72 18.47
CA PRO A 58 -11.84 -3.24 18.32
C PRO A 58 -11.45 -3.50 16.87
N ALA A 59 -10.16 -3.35 16.54
CA ALA A 59 -9.64 -3.79 15.25
C ALA A 59 -9.71 -5.31 15.12
N GLN A 60 -9.87 -5.80 13.90
CA GLN A 60 -9.92 -7.22 13.58
C GLN A 60 -8.64 -7.67 12.90
N ILE A 61 -8.17 -8.86 13.24
CA ILE A 61 -7.02 -9.49 12.58
C ILE A 61 -7.45 -10.83 11.96
N PHE A 62 -6.69 -11.26 10.95
CA PHE A 62 -7.07 -12.30 10.00
C PHE A 62 -7.58 -13.60 10.62
N GLU A 63 -6.74 -14.31 11.37
CA GLU A 63 -7.13 -15.64 11.90
C GLU A 63 -8.32 -15.61 12.87
N PRO A 64 -8.33 -14.74 13.89
CA PRO A 64 -9.49 -14.60 14.78
C PRO A 64 -10.77 -14.24 14.04
N PHE A 65 -10.66 -13.41 13.00
CA PHE A 65 -11.82 -13.04 12.16
C PHE A 65 -12.37 -14.29 11.44
N LEU A 66 -11.53 -15.05 10.75
CA LEU A 66 -11.95 -16.25 10.05
C LEU A 66 -12.60 -17.27 10.99
N LYS A 67 -11.99 -17.51 12.16
CA LYS A 67 -12.52 -18.43 13.19
C LYS A 67 -13.93 -18.01 13.64
N LYS A 68 -14.14 -16.72 13.87
CA LYS A 68 -15.47 -16.17 14.23
C LYS A 68 -16.49 -16.35 13.09
N GLN A 69 -16.08 -16.24 11.83
CA GLN A 69 -16.96 -16.45 10.69
C GLN A 69 -17.28 -17.94 10.50
N ARG A 70 -16.33 -18.85 10.78
CA ARG A 70 -16.56 -20.28 10.80
C ARG A 70 -17.72 -20.68 11.73
N GLU A 71 -17.77 -20.09 12.93
CA GLU A 71 -18.85 -20.31 13.89
C GLU A 71 -20.24 -19.95 13.32
N LYS A 72 -20.28 -19.08 12.32
CA LYS A 72 -21.48 -18.69 11.59
C LYS A 72 -21.73 -19.55 10.33
N GLY A 73 -20.90 -20.56 10.09
CA GLY A 73 -20.99 -21.44 8.92
C GLY A 73 -20.36 -20.88 7.64
N GLN A 74 -19.56 -19.80 7.73
CA GLN A 74 -18.86 -19.23 6.59
C GLN A 74 -17.52 -19.94 6.35
N ASN A 75 -17.34 -20.51 5.16
CA ASN A 75 -16.14 -21.28 4.79
C ASN A 75 -15.39 -20.69 3.59
N SER A 76 -16.01 -19.82 2.81
CA SER A 76 -15.41 -19.22 1.60
C SER A 76 -15.12 -17.74 1.80
N PHE A 77 -13.88 -17.33 1.49
CA PHE A 77 -13.39 -15.98 1.70
C PHE A 77 -12.66 -15.46 0.47
N LEU A 78 -12.82 -14.16 0.20
CA LEU A 78 -12.04 -13.43 -0.79
C LEU A 78 -11.24 -12.33 -0.08
N VAL A 79 -9.94 -12.42 -0.15
CA VAL A 79 -9.00 -11.40 0.32
C VAL A 79 -8.73 -10.41 -0.80
N VAL A 80 -9.02 -9.15 -0.57
CA VAL A 80 -8.63 -8.02 -1.42
C VAL A 80 -7.43 -7.33 -0.75
N PRO A 81 -6.20 -7.46 -1.29
CA PRO A 81 -5.02 -6.88 -0.67
C PRO A 81 -5.01 -5.35 -0.78
N PHE A 82 -4.93 -4.67 0.36
CA PHE A 82 -4.66 -3.24 0.39
C PHE A 82 -3.15 -3.01 0.47
N PHE A 83 -2.46 -3.47 -0.58
CA PHE A 83 -1.01 -3.47 -0.76
C PHE A 83 -0.67 -3.02 -2.18
N PHE A 84 0.37 -2.22 -2.32
CA PHE A 84 0.80 -1.79 -3.66
C PHE A 84 1.19 -2.96 -4.55
N GLY A 85 1.95 -3.93 -4.04
CA GLY A 85 2.44 -5.01 -4.90
C GLY A 85 2.91 -6.23 -4.10
N HIS A 86 3.87 -6.92 -4.65
CA HIS A 86 4.36 -8.20 -4.16
C HIS A 86 4.95 -8.08 -2.75
N SER A 87 4.21 -8.49 -1.76
CA SER A 87 4.60 -8.46 -0.34
C SER A 87 4.65 -9.87 0.23
N ALA A 88 5.69 -10.18 1.01
CA ALA A 88 5.76 -11.43 1.76
C ALA A 88 4.54 -11.67 2.66
N ALA A 89 3.94 -10.61 3.15
CA ALA A 89 2.73 -10.69 3.96
C ALA A 89 1.56 -11.36 3.21
N ILE A 90 1.38 -11.02 1.92
CA ILE A 90 0.29 -11.53 1.09
C ILE A 90 0.67 -12.82 0.36
N TYR A 91 1.90 -12.95 -0.14
CA TYR A 91 2.28 -14.06 -1.01
C TYR A 91 2.99 -15.22 -0.30
N GLU A 92 3.45 -15.01 0.94
CA GLU A 92 4.11 -16.05 1.74
C GLU A 92 3.35 -16.31 3.03
N TYR A 93 3.23 -15.30 3.90
CA TYR A 93 2.66 -15.44 5.24
C TYR A 93 1.18 -15.81 5.20
N LEU A 94 0.33 -15.07 4.49
CA LEU A 94 -1.11 -15.35 4.43
C LEU A 94 -1.40 -16.73 3.86
N PRO A 95 -0.84 -17.18 2.72
CA PRO A 95 -1.02 -18.54 2.24
C PRO A 95 -0.54 -19.63 3.21
N GLN A 96 0.58 -19.39 3.91
CA GLN A 96 1.04 -20.31 4.94
C GLN A 96 0.02 -20.45 6.07
N ARG A 97 -0.53 -19.34 6.58
CA ARG A 97 -1.55 -19.36 7.63
C ARG A 97 -2.83 -20.07 7.18
N VAL A 98 -3.28 -19.82 5.95
CA VAL A 98 -4.45 -20.53 5.39
C VAL A 98 -4.21 -22.03 5.36
N ARG A 99 -3.05 -22.49 4.86
CA ARG A 99 -2.72 -23.92 4.84
C ARG A 99 -2.66 -24.54 6.24
N GLU A 100 -2.14 -23.84 7.22
CA GLU A 100 -2.13 -24.29 8.61
C GLU A 100 -3.55 -24.44 9.17
N MET A 101 -4.41 -23.46 8.91
CA MET A 101 -5.82 -23.50 9.33
C MET A 101 -6.61 -24.61 8.62
N SER A 102 -6.32 -24.88 7.35
CA SER A 102 -7.02 -25.92 6.56
C SER A 102 -6.82 -27.32 7.11
N LYS A 103 -5.79 -27.59 7.92
CA LYS A 103 -5.59 -28.89 8.59
C LYS A 103 -6.74 -29.24 9.56
N ASP A 104 -7.26 -28.23 10.26
CA ASP A 104 -8.37 -28.34 11.20
C ASP A 104 -9.71 -27.84 10.64
N TRP A 105 -9.67 -27.34 9.40
CA TRP A 105 -10.82 -26.78 8.72
C TRP A 105 -10.77 -27.11 7.21
N PRO A 106 -11.07 -28.36 6.84
CA PRO A 106 -10.96 -28.84 5.44
C PRO A 106 -11.84 -28.09 4.42
N GLU A 107 -12.96 -27.51 4.88
CA GLU A 107 -13.88 -26.75 4.02
C GLU A 107 -13.43 -25.29 3.81
N LEU A 108 -12.31 -24.87 4.40
CA LEU A 108 -11.83 -23.49 4.25
C LEU A 108 -11.36 -23.23 2.83
N GLU A 109 -12.01 -22.28 2.18
CA GLU A 109 -11.62 -21.75 0.88
C GLU A 109 -11.21 -20.28 1.02
N VAL A 110 -9.99 -19.95 0.66
CA VAL A 110 -9.51 -18.56 0.61
C VAL A 110 -8.95 -18.26 -0.78
N ARG A 111 -9.52 -17.25 -1.42
CA ARG A 111 -8.99 -16.68 -2.66
C ARG A 111 -8.30 -15.36 -2.34
N ILE A 112 -7.25 -15.03 -3.08
CA ILE A 112 -6.56 -13.75 -2.97
C ILE A 112 -6.69 -13.03 -4.30
N ALA A 113 -7.25 -11.84 -4.27
CA ALA A 113 -7.28 -10.95 -5.43
C ALA A 113 -5.86 -10.40 -5.74
N PRO A 114 -5.58 -9.98 -6.97
CA PRO A 114 -4.33 -9.33 -7.28
C PRO A 114 -4.07 -8.09 -6.40
N SER A 115 -2.80 -7.79 -6.14
CA SER A 115 -2.40 -6.53 -5.52
C SER A 115 -2.70 -5.33 -6.43
N MET A 116 -2.64 -4.12 -5.89
CA MET A 116 -2.99 -2.90 -6.64
C MET A 116 -2.11 -2.70 -7.87
N VAL A 117 -0.81 -2.98 -7.79
CA VAL A 117 0.12 -2.96 -8.92
C VAL A 117 0.37 -4.38 -9.42
N LYS A 118 0.25 -4.59 -10.73
CA LYS A 118 0.53 -5.85 -11.42
C LYS A 118 1.76 -5.67 -12.31
N LEU A 119 2.90 -6.26 -11.93
CA LEU A 119 4.16 -6.12 -12.69
C LEU A 119 4.14 -6.88 -14.04
N ASP A 120 3.29 -7.88 -14.16
CA ASP A 120 3.03 -8.67 -15.37
C ASP A 120 2.08 -7.99 -16.36
N GLU A 121 1.42 -6.92 -15.94
CA GLU A 121 0.57 -6.07 -16.77
C GLU A 121 1.09 -4.62 -16.79
N PRO A 122 2.20 -4.34 -17.52
CA PRO A 122 2.83 -3.02 -17.50
C PRO A 122 1.94 -1.89 -18.05
N GLY A 123 0.88 -2.23 -18.79
CA GLY A 123 -0.13 -1.28 -19.25
C GLY A 123 -1.14 -0.85 -18.17
N ASP A 124 -1.17 -1.51 -17.02
CA ASP A 124 -2.01 -1.09 -15.88
C ASP A 124 -1.33 0.08 -15.14
N THR A 125 -1.72 1.30 -15.49
CA THR A 125 -1.14 2.54 -14.98
C THR A 125 -1.98 3.21 -13.88
N ARG A 126 -3.02 2.55 -13.37
CA ARG A 126 -4.01 3.18 -12.46
C ARG A 126 -3.40 3.70 -11.16
N VAL A 127 -2.46 2.97 -10.57
CA VAL A 127 -1.75 3.45 -9.37
C VAL A 127 -0.94 4.69 -9.68
N ALA A 128 -0.23 4.72 -10.80
CA ALA A 128 0.53 5.90 -11.22
C ALA A 128 -0.38 7.08 -11.56
N ALA A 129 -1.54 6.85 -12.17
CA ALA A 129 -2.53 7.89 -12.45
C ALA A 129 -3.06 8.53 -11.15
N ILE A 130 -3.42 7.72 -10.15
CA ILE A 130 -3.85 8.20 -8.83
C ILE A 130 -2.74 9.03 -8.16
N LEU A 131 -1.50 8.54 -8.17
CA LEU A 131 -0.36 9.26 -7.61
C LEU A 131 -0.07 10.55 -8.38
N GLY A 132 -0.21 10.52 -9.71
CA GLY A 132 -0.09 11.69 -10.59
C GLY A 132 -1.11 12.77 -10.23
N ASP A 133 -2.38 12.41 -10.07
CA ASP A 133 -3.43 13.33 -9.62
C ASP A 133 -3.12 13.96 -8.26
N LEU A 134 -2.62 13.16 -7.30
CA LEU A 134 -2.23 13.67 -5.98
C LEU A 134 -1.05 14.63 -6.05
N VAL A 135 -0.08 14.37 -6.94
CA VAL A 135 1.05 15.28 -7.21
C VAL A 135 0.56 16.55 -7.87
N MET A 136 -0.29 16.46 -8.91
CA MET A 136 -0.82 17.62 -9.62
C MET A 136 -1.62 18.55 -8.71
N ARG A 137 -2.47 17.98 -7.83
CA ARG A 137 -3.17 18.76 -6.80
C ARG A 137 -2.20 19.53 -5.91
N LYS A 138 -1.10 18.90 -5.49
CA LYS A 138 -0.07 19.55 -4.67
C LYS A 138 0.65 20.67 -5.45
N ILE A 139 0.95 20.46 -6.73
CA ILE A 139 1.55 21.47 -7.62
C ILE A 139 0.61 22.69 -7.74
N GLU A 140 -0.69 22.47 -7.95
CA GLU A 140 -1.70 23.51 -8.05
C GLU A 140 -1.89 24.27 -6.72
N GLU A 141 -2.00 23.54 -5.59
CA GLU A 141 -2.16 24.13 -4.25
C GLU A 141 -1.01 25.08 -3.89
N GLU A 142 0.22 24.72 -4.26
CA GLU A 142 1.43 25.49 -3.91
C GLU A 142 1.89 26.44 -5.02
N GLY A 143 1.21 26.46 -6.18
CA GLY A 143 1.55 27.30 -7.33
C GLY A 143 2.93 27.02 -7.92
N LEU A 144 3.33 25.74 -7.96
CA LEU A 144 4.67 25.34 -8.41
C LEU A 144 4.75 25.29 -9.93
N VAL A 145 5.93 25.62 -10.46
CA VAL A 145 6.21 25.60 -11.91
C VAL A 145 7.28 24.58 -12.20
N GLN A 146 6.91 23.49 -12.86
CA GLN A 146 7.80 22.39 -13.24
C GLN A 146 8.72 21.91 -12.08
N PRO A 147 8.17 21.56 -10.90
CA PRO A 147 8.99 21.07 -9.79
C PRO A 147 9.65 19.73 -10.15
N ALA A 148 10.69 19.35 -9.42
CA ALA A 148 11.13 17.97 -9.41
C ALA A 148 10.15 17.11 -8.61
N VAL A 149 10.04 15.83 -8.95
CA VAL A 149 9.19 14.87 -8.23
C VAL A 149 10.03 13.67 -7.80
N THR A 150 9.89 13.24 -6.56
CA THR A 150 10.41 11.95 -6.11
C THR A 150 9.27 11.06 -5.64
N LEU A 151 9.16 9.84 -6.22
CA LEU A 151 8.30 8.80 -5.68
C LEU A 151 9.01 8.15 -4.51
N VAL A 152 8.52 8.34 -3.29
CA VAL A 152 9.17 7.84 -2.08
C VAL A 152 8.36 6.71 -1.44
N ASP A 153 9.04 5.57 -1.18
CA ASP A 153 8.54 4.47 -0.37
C ASP A 153 9.29 4.37 0.97
N HIS A 154 8.87 3.43 1.81
CA HIS A 154 9.56 3.13 3.06
C HIS A 154 10.99 2.61 2.86
N GLY A 155 11.22 1.91 1.77
CA GLY A 155 12.38 1.03 1.59
C GLY A 155 12.07 -0.41 2.03
N THR A 156 12.86 -1.35 1.53
CA THR A 156 12.56 -2.77 1.70
C THR A 156 13.82 -3.63 1.68
N PRO A 157 13.87 -4.75 2.44
CA PRO A 157 14.93 -5.74 2.29
C PRO A 157 14.72 -6.69 1.08
N ARG A 158 13.64 -6.50 0.29
CA ARG A 158 13.26 -7.43 -0.79
C ARG A 158 13.24 -6.75 -2.14
N ILE A 159 14.03 -7.25 -3.08
CA ILE A 159 14.10 -6.73 -4.46
C ILE A 159 12.73 -6.76 -5.16
N ALA A 160 11.92 -7.79 -4.94
CA ALA A 160 10.58 -7.90 -5.52
C ALA A 160 9.66 -6.73 -5.14
N VAL A 161 9.74 -6.25 -3.91
CA VAL A 161 8.99 -5.08 -3.43
C VAL A 161 9.54 -3.79 -4.03
N ASN A 162 10.87 -3.66 -4.11
CA ASN A 162 11.52 -2.51 -4.73
C ASN A 162 11.20 -2.39 -6.23
N LYS A 163 11.07 -3.51 -6.96
CA LYS A 163 10.63 -3.51 -8.36
C LYS A 163 9.28 -2.82 -8.54
N VAL A 164 8.36 -2.95 -7.58
CA VAL A 164 7.05 -2.25 -7.60
C VAL A 164 7.23 -0.74 -7.56
N ARG A 165 8.07 -0.22 -6.64
CA ARG A 165 8.41 1.21 -6.56
C ARG A 165 8.95 1.73 -7.89
N ASN A 166 9.96 1.04 -8.44
CA ASN A 166 10.63 1.47 -9.67
C ASN A 166 9.68 1.42 -10.87
N HIS A 167 8.82 0.40 -10.95
CA HIS A 167 7.80 0.28 -11.99
C HIS A 167 6.81 1.45 -11.94
N VAL A 168 6.26 1.73 -10.75
CA VAL A 168 5.32 2.85 -10.54
C VAL A 168 5.99 4.20 -10.81
N ALA A 169 7.27 4.37 -10.43
CA ALA A 169 8.01 5.62 -10.73
C ALA A 169 8.19 5.83 -12.23
N GLY A 170 8.48 4.79 -13.00
CA GLY A 170 8.56 4.87 -14.46
C GLY A 170 7.22 5.26 -15.08
N GLN A 171 6.11 4.66 -14.62
CA GLN A 171 4.77 5.04 -15.07
C GLN A 171 4.40 6.47 -14.66
N LEU A 172 4.74 6.89 -13.44
CA LEU A 172 4.50 8.24 -12.94
C LEU A 172 5.27 9.29 -13.77
N ALA A 173 6.48 8.98 -14.19
CA ALA A 173 7.27 9.84 -15.06
C ALA A 173 6.56 10.10 -16.41
N GLU A 174 5.94 9.09 -16.99
CA GLU A 174 5.14 9.24 -18.22
C GLU A 174 3.86 10.05 -17.99
N VAL A 175 3.19 9.82 -16.85
CA VAL A 175 1.96 10.57 -16.48
C VAL A 175 2.25 12.07 -16.30
N LEU A 176 3.40 12.41 -15.71
CA LEU A 176 3.74 13.78 -15.33
C LEU A 176 4.70 14.50 -16.30
N LYS A 177 5.15 13.87 -17.39
CA LYS A 177 6.25 14.31 -18.28
C LYS A 177 6.19 15.76 -18.73
N ASP A 178 4.99 16.31 -18.93
CA ASP A 178 4.80 17.69 -19.42
C ASP A 178 4.61 18.70 -18.27
N CYS A 179 4.50 18.24 -17.02
CA CYS A 179 4.14 19.04 -15.85
C CYS A 179 5.29 19.23 -14.87
N VAL A 180 6.33 18.39 -14.92
CA VAL A 180 7.43 18.37 -13.96
C VAL A 180 8.79 18.29 -14.66
N SER A 181 9.85 18.71 -13.99
CA SER A 181 11.20 18.71 -14.58
C SER A 181 11.82 17.31 -14.63
N VAL A 182 11.56 16.47 -13.63
CA VAL A 182 12.07 15.10 -13.50
C VAL A 182 11.24 14.32 -12.51
N VAL A 183 11.17 12.99 -12.69
CA VAL A 183 10.64 12.04 -11.70
C VAL A 183 11.72 11.01 -11.37
N VAL A 184 12.04 10.83 -10.09
CA VAL A 184 13.00 9.82 -9.60
C VAL A 184 12.38 9.04 -8.47
N ALA A 185 12.63 7.72 -8.42
CA ALA A 185 12.25 6.89 -7.28
C ALA A 185 13.28 7.05 -6.15
N SER A 186 12.82 7.14 -4.91
CA SER A 186 13.67 7.11 -3.71
C SER A 186 13.08 6.24 -2.62
N SER A 187 13.87 5.84 -1.64
CA SER A 187 13.36 5.20 -0.43
C SER A 187 13.66 6.06 0.79
N MET A 188 12.79 5.98 1.81
CA MET A 188 12.99 6.66 3.07
C MET A 188 14.23 6.11 3.81
N GLU A 189 14.37 4.78 3.82
CA GLU A 189 15.48 4.10 4.50
C GLU A 189 15.86 2.79 3.80
N ARG A 190 17.00 2.22 4.18
CA ARG A 190 17.42 0.86 3.83
C ARG A 190 18.21 0.21 4.96
N ARG A 191 18.33 -1.11 4.92
CA ARG A 191 19.28 -1.82 5.79
C ARG A 191 20.73 -1.52 5.39
N GLU A 192 21.63 -1.69 6.33
CA GLU A 192 23.07 -1.67 6.06
C GLU A 192 23.48 -2.85 5.17
N GLY A 193 24.46 -2.62 4.31
CA GLY A 193 25.00 -3.61 3.38
C GLY A 193 24.74 -3.28 1.91
N ASP A 194 25.66 -3.67 1.04
CA ASP A 194 25.61 -3.40 -0.40
C ASP A 194 24.48 -4.17 -1.08
N GLU A 195 24.06 -5.29 -0.50
CA GLU A 195 22.92 -6.09 -0.96
C GLU A 195 21.58 -5.34 -0.90
N TYR A 196 21.50 -4.25 -0.13
CA TYR A 196 20.30 -3.38 -0.04
C TYR A 196 20.42 -2.09 -0.84
N ALA A 197 21.53 -1.89 -1.59
CA ALA A 197 21.75 -0.69 -2.40
C ALA A 197 20.70 -0.47 -3.49
N PHE A 198 19.88 -1.47 -3.82
CA PHE A 198 18.75 -1.31 -4.75
C PHE A 198 17.66 -0.34 -4.24
N ASN A 199 17.67 0.04 -2.97
CA ASN A 199 16.79 1.09 -2.44
C ASN A 199 17.27 2.52 -2.75
N GLU A 200 18.53 2.69 -3.16
CA GLU A 200 19.05 4.01 -3.51
C GLU A 200 18.34 4.64 -4.72
N PRO A 201 18.33 5.98 -4.80
CA PRO A 201 18.81 6.90 -3.79
C PRO A 201 17.90 6.89 -2.54
N LEU A 202 18.48 7.10 -1.36
CA LEU A 202 17.68 7.45 -0.20
C LEU A 202 17.18 8.89 -0.30
N LEU A 203 16.00 9.15 0.24
CA LEU A 203 15.39 10.49 0.19
C LEU A 203 16.31 11.56 0.77
N GLU A 204 16.95 11.29 1.91
CA GLU A 204 17.89 12.21 2.57
C GLU A 204 19.12 12.56 1.71
N ASN A 205 19.53 11.64 0.84
CA ASN A 205 20.67 11.83 -0.06
C ASN A 205 20.26 12.48 -1.39
N LEU A 206 18.99 12.35 -1.79
CA LEU A 206 18.47 12.92 -3.03
C LEU A 206 18.15 14.41 -2.88
N LEU A 207 17.52 14.79 -1.77
CA LEU A 207 17.12 16.19 -1.53
C LEU A 207 18.36 17.08 -1.40
N GLY A 208 18.35 18.21 -2.16
CA GLY A 208 19.47 19.13 -2.26
C GLY A 208 20.52 18.76 -3.30
N GLN A 209 20.39 17.63 -4.00
CA GLN A 209 21.24 17.28 -5.14
C GLN A 209 20.79 18.00 -6.41
N GLU A 210 21.63 17.99 -7.46
CA GLU A 210 21.31 18.53 -8.78
C GLU A 210 19.90 18.09 -9.24
N LYS A 211 19.08 19.03 -9.69
CA LYS A 211 17.65 18.91 -10.03
C LYS A 211 16.68 18.77 -8.85
N PHE A 212 17.17 18.54 -7.63
CA PHE A 212 16.37 18.44 -6.39
C PHE A 212 16.76 19.50 -5.36
N GLU A 213 17.32 20.63 -5.81
CA GLU A 213 17.78 21.75 -4.97
C GLU A 213 16.80 22.93 -4.89
N LYS A 214 15.61 22.83 -5.53
CA LYS A 214 14.57 23.87 -5.54
C LYS A 214 13.24 23.31 -5.04
N ASP A 215 12.19 23.45 -5.85
CA ASP A 215 10.87 22.92 -5.54
C ASP A 215 10.82 21.42 -5.83
N VAL A 216 10.57 20.64 -4.80
CA VAL A 216 10.47 19.17 -4.89
C VAL A 216 9.15 18.70 -4.32
N VAL A 217 8.36 17.99 -5.12
CA VAL A 217 7.15 17.30 -4.65
C VAL A 217 7.47 15.82 -4.37
N LEU A 218 7.19 15.38 -3.16
CA LEU A 218 7.27 13.98 -2.76
C LEU A 218 5.94 13.30 -3.11
N SER A 219 5.93 12.44 -4.11
CA SER A 219 4.83 11.52 -4.38
C SER A 219 4.89 10.37 -3.38
N MET A 220 3.94 10.36 -2.45
CA MET A 220 3.95 9.47 -1.29
C MET A 220 3.44 8.08 -1.66
N LEU A 221 4.34 7.10 -1.88
CA LEU A 221 3.98 5.68 -2.06
C LEU A 221 3.67 5.03 -0.71
N PHE A 222 2.77 5.67 0.02
CA PHE A 222 2.25 5.23 1.31
C PHE A 222 0.72 5.21 1.25
N ILE A 223 0.12 4.12 1.73
CA ILE A 223 -1.33 3.93 1.62
C ILE A 223 -2.07 4.83 2.60
N SER A 224 -1.72 4.77 3.89
CA SER A 224 -2.45 5.41 4.98
C SER A 224 -1.48 6.09 5.95
N PRO A 225 -1.96 7.02 6.80
CA PRO A 225 -1.14 7.62 7.84
C PRO A 225 -0.54 6.57 8.77
N GLY A 226 0.70 6.80 9.17
CA GLY A 226 1.44 5.92 10.05
C GLY A 226 2.64 6.64 10.67
N ARG A 227 3.54 5.87 11.27
CA ARG A 227 4.76 6.41 11.89
C ARG A 227 5.59 7.24 10.89
N HIS A 228 5.70 6.78 9.65
CA HIS A 228 6.64 7.34 8.68
C HIS A 228 6.01 8.46 7.83
N ALA A 229 4.72 8.31 7.45
CA ALA A 229 4.04 9.16 6.48
C ALA A 229 2.90 10.00 7.10
N GLY A 230 2.97 10.31 8.39
CA GLY A 230 2.05 11.21 9.09
C GLY A 230 2.69 12.56 9.40
N PRO A 231 1.92 13.52 9.92
CA PRO A 231 2.46 14.77 10.46
C PRO A 231 3.49 14.49 11.55
N GLY A 232 4.70 15.06 11.42
CA GLY A 232 5.80 14.81 12.36
C GLY A 232 6.41 13.40 12.27
N GLY A 233 6.14 12.66 11.18
CA GLY A 233 6.78 11.36 10.92
C GLY A 233 8.15 11.50 10.25
N ASP A 234 8.81 10.36 10.06
CA ASP A 234 10.20 10.29 9.58
C ASP A 234 10.39 11.05 8.24
N ILE A 235 9.43 10.99 7.31
CA ILE A 235 9.48 11.76 6.04
C ILE A 235 9.46 13.27 6.31
N ALA A 236 8.68 13.74 7.28
CA ALA A 236 8.63 15.16 7.62
C ALA A 236 9.94 15.63 8.24
N GLU A 237 10.59 14.81 9.05
CA GLU A 237 11.91 15.08 9.64
C GLU A 237 12.99 15.15 8.55
N ILE A 238 13.04 14.17 7.64
CA ILE A 238 14.00 14.15 6.52
C ILE A 238 13.87 15.43 5.67
N ARG A 239 12.64 15.82 5.32
CA ARG A 239 12.36 17.06 4.56
C ARG A 239 12.89 18.30 5.28
N HIS A 240 12.53 18.44 6.56
CA HIS A 240 12.94 19.58 7.37
C HIS A 240 14.48 19.70 7.48
N GLU A 241 15.17 18.57 7.70
CA GLU A 241 16.64 18.57 7.76
C GLU A 241 17.29 18.86 6.40
N ALA A 242 16.68 18.42 5.29
CA ALA A 242 17.18 18.74 3.96
C ALA A 242 17.02 20.24 3.63
N GLU A 243 15.86 20.82 3.95
CA GLU A 243 15.58 22.26 3.76
C GLU A 243 16.52 23.16 4.58
N LYS A 244 16.91 22.73 5.79
CA LYS A 244 17.90 23.44 6.60
C LYS A 244 19.32 23.41 6.00
N LYS A 245 19.66 22.33 5.31
CA LYS A 245 21.02 22.11 4.77
C LYS A 245 21.20 22.71 3.38
N SER A 246 20.12 22.91 2.63
CA SER A 246 20.16 23.33 1.22
C SER A 246 19.37 24.62 1.03
N ASP A 247 20.09 25.73 0.88
CA ASP A 247 19.47 27.04 0.67
C ASP A 247 18.64 27.07 -0.62
N GLY A 248 17.39 27.52 -0.51
CA GLY A 248 16.44 27.57 -1.61
C GLY A 248 15.66 26.27 -1.88
N LEU A 249 15.97 25.17 -1.23
CA LEU A 249 15.17 23.94 -1.30
C LEU A 249 13.83 24.11 -0.56
N ARG A 250 12.75 23.79 -1.26
CA ARG A 250 11.41 23.69 -0.69
C ARG A 250 10.83 22.31 -1.03
N THR A 251 10.30 21.61 -0.05
CA THR A 251 9.75 20.28 -0.26
C THR A 251 8.27 20.21 0.09
N PHE A 252 7.50 19.49 -0.69
CA PHE A 252 6.05 19.38 -0.56
C PHE A 252 5.64 17.91 -0.65
N ALA A 253 4.97 17.38 0.37
CA ALA A 253 4.45 16.02 0.31
C ALA A 253 3.04 16.01 -0.29
N SER A 254 2.79 15.11 -1.24
CA SER A 254 1.44 14.85 -1.72
C SER A 254 0.58 14.23 -0.60
N SER A 255 -0.74 14.24 -0.79
CA SER A 255 -1.63 13.43 0.05
C SER A 255 -1.34 11.94 -0.10
N LEU A 256 -1.73 11.14 0.90
CA LEU A 256 -1.52 9.70 0.90
C LEU A 256 -2.51 8.98 -0.02
N PHE A 257 -2.11 7.82 -0.55
CA PHE A 257 -2.82 7.10 -1.59
C PHE A 257 -4.31 6.84 -1.25
N ALA A 258 -4.62 6.39 -0.03
CA ALA A 258 -5.98 6.08 0.42
C ALA A 258 -6.92 7.30 0.50
N THR A 259 -6.43 8.52 0.29
CA THR A 259 -7.29 9.72 0.26
C THR A 259 -7.93 9.95 -1.12
N HIS A 260 -7.42 9.30 -2.16
CA HIS A 260 -7.91 9.48 -3.52
C HIS A 260 -9.14 8.61 -3.80
N PRO A 261 -10.23 9.15 -4.37
CA PRO A 261 -11.47 8.39 -4.61
C PRO A 261 -11.28 7.21 -5.58
N GLY A 262 -10.40 7.32 -6.57
CA GLY A 262 -10.09 6.25 -7.52
C GLY A 262 -9.52 4.96 -6.91
N VAL A 263 -9.11 5.00 -5.63
CA VAL A 263 -8.66 3.80 -4.91
C VAL A 263 -9.78 2.77 -4.78
N VAL A 264 -11.00 3.22 -4.55
CA VAL A 264 -12.16 2.33 -4.40
C VAL A 264 -12.48 1.61 -5.72
N ASP A 265 -12.41 2.32 -6.85
CA ASP A 265 -12.64 1.72 -8.16
C ASP A 265 -11.54 0.71 -8.52
N LEU A 266 -10.27 1.04 -8.24
CA LEU A 266 -9.16 0.11 -8.40
C LEU A 266 -9.35 -1.17 -7.58
N LEU A 267 -9.75 -1.06 -6.32
CA LEU A 267 -9.99 -2.21 -5.45
C LEU A 267 -11.22 -3.03 -5.89
N ALA A 268 -12.27 -2.38 -6.43
CA ALA A 268 -13.44 -3.06 -6.98
C ALA A 268 -13.07 -3.92 -8.20
N GLU A 269 -12.17 -3.44 -9.05
CA GLU A 269 -11.68 -4.25 -10.18
C GLU A 269 -10.81 -5.42 -9.70
N ARG A 270 -9.92 -5.20 -8.72
CA ARG A 270 -9.16 -6.30 -8.11
C ARG A 270 -10.06 -7.34 -7.46
N TYR A 271 -11.12 -6.90 -6.80
CA TYR A 271 -12.16 -7.80 -6.28
C TYR A 271 -12.76 -8.66 -7.40
N ALA A 272 -13.18 -8.05 -8.51
CA ALA A 272 -13.78 -8.77 -9.64
C ALA A 272 -12.80 -9.80 -10.25
N GLU A 273 -11.52 -9.45 -10.39
CA GLU A 273 -10.47 -10.37 -10.83
C GLU A 273 -10.29 -11.53 -9.81
N GLY A 274 -10.33 -11.23 -8.52
CA GLY A 274 -10.17 -12.22 -7.44
C GLY A 274 -11.31 -13.25 -7.37
N LEU A 275 -12.53 -12.90 -7.79
CA LEU A 275 -13.66 -13.84 -7.82
C LEU A 275 -13.43 -15.02 -8.76
N SER A 276 -12.71 -14.81 -9.87
CA SER A 276 -12.34 -15.85 -10.84
C SER A 276 -11.03 -16.56 -10.49
N GLY A 277 -10.31 -16.11 -9.46
CA GLY A 277 -9.07 -16.71 -8.99
C GLY A 277 -9.26 -18.09 -8.37
N ASN A 278 -8.21 -18.91 -8.40
CA ASN A 278 -8.22 -20.20 -7.72
C ASN A 278 -8.06 -20.01 -6.20
N PRO A 279 -8.72 -20.84 -5.36
CA PRO A 279 -8.43 -20.91 -3.94
C PRO A 279 -6.97 -21.29 -3.69
N ILE A 280 -6.43 -20.85 -2.55
CA ILE A 280 -5.11 -21.26 -2.10
C ILE A 280 -5.10 -22.79 -1.97
N ALA A 281 -4.29 -23.47 -2.79
CA ALA A 281 -4.14 -24.90 -2.75
C ALA A 281 -3.27 -25.34 -1.55
N GLY A 282 -3.49 -26.56 -1.07
CA GLY A 282 -2.74 -27.12 0.07
C GLY A 282 -1.24 -27.36 -0.20
N GLU A 283 -0.77 -27.33 -1.46
CA GLU A 283 0.63 -27.51 -1.82
C GLU A 283 1.34 -26.18 -2.10
N VAL A 284 2.55 -26.05 -1.57
CA VAL A 284 3.41 -24.88 -1.72
C VAL A 284 4.15 -24.99 -3.05
N PRO A 285 4.08 -23.99 -3.97
CA PRO A 285 5.15 -23.79 -4.92
C PRO A 285 6.43 -23.48 -4.14
N ALA A 286 7.54 -24.14 -4.50
CA ALA A 286 8.82 -23.81 -3.87
C ALA A 286 9.12 -22.31 -4.03
N PRO A 287 9.73 -21.67 -2.99
CA PRO A 287 10.06 -20.25 -3.10
C PRO A 287 11.00 -20.03 -4.28
N ASP A 288 10.64 -19.07 -5.13
CA ASP A 288 11.49 -18.64 -6.23
C ASP A 288 12.75 -18.00 -5.61
N THR A 289 13.83 -18.74 -5.64
CA THR A 289 15.15 -18.39 -5.07
C THR A 289 15.98 -17.51 -6.01
N ARG A 290 15.35 -16.63 -6.82
CA ARG A 290 16.09 -15.71 -7.69
C ARG A 290 15.76 -14.25 -7.43
#